data_cedcab09928b61681f17a4ce7fdecb56
#
_entry.id   cedcab09928b61681f17a4ce7fdecb56
#
_cell.length_a   1.000
_cell.length_b   1.000
_cell.length_c   1.000
_cell.angle_alpha   90.00
_cell.angle_beta   90.00
_cell.angle_gamma   90.00
#
_symmetry.space_group_name_H-M   'P 1'
#
loop_
_entity.id
_entity.type
_entity.pdbx_description
1 polymer ?
#
loop_
_entity_poly.entity_id
_entity_poly.type
_entity_poly.pdbx_seq_one_letter_code
_entity_poly.pdbx_strand_id
1 'polypeptide(L)'
;MFGFGWLKNFASPSALRKAGVLGMNRRNFSIISKCNNRRLYPLVDDKVQTKVLAQKVGITTPNLIGVVEVQNQVKNLLEMVKGYKEFVVKPAHGSGGKGVLVIKSYTETAFETASGRVLTFSEVYQHISNILSGLYSLGGQYDVALIEELVHFSPIFSEYSYQGVPDVRV
;
A
#
# COMPACT_ATOMS: atom_id res chain seq x y z
N MET A 1 -10.32 3.66 -46.34
CA MET A 1 -10.70 4.86 -45.55
C MET A 1 -10.86 4.42 -44.10
N PHE A 2 -9.81 4.47 -43.31
CA PHE A 2 -9.84 4.04 -41.92
C PHE A 2 -10.46 5.15 -41.09
N GLY A 3 -11.68 4.91 -40.59
CA GLY A 3 -12.41 5.88 -39.80
C GLY A 3 -11.77 6.08 -38.41
N PHE A 4 -11.38 7.32 -38.12
CA PHE A 4 -10.88 7.80 -36.83
C PHE A 4 -11.98 7.81 -35.74
N GLY A 5 -12.75 6.71 -35.62
CA GLY A 5 -13.83 6.60 -34.63
C GLY A 5 -13.35 6.68 -33.16
N TRP A 6 -12.09 6.35 -32.90
CA TRP A 6 -11.51 6.39 -31.56
C TRP A 6 -11.26 7.80 -31.01
N LEU A 7 -11.14 8.82 -31.91
CA LEU A 7 -10.99 10.23 -31.50
C LEU A 7 -12.25 10.81 -30.85
N LYS A 8 -13.43 10.22 -31.06
CA LYS A 8 -14.68 10.68 -30.46
C LYS A 8 -14.69 10.57 -28.92
N ASN A 9 -13.82 9.73 -28.37
CA ASN A 9 -13.71 9.53 -26.92
C ASN A 9 -12.63 10.40 -26.26
N PHE A 10 -11.97 11.27 -27.02
CA PHE A 10 -10.96 12.18 -26.48
C PHE A 10 -11.53 13.58 -26.31
N ALA A 11 -11.51 14.08 -25.07
CA ALA A 11 -11.82 15.46 -24.77
C ALA A 11 -10.60 16.35 -25.02
N SER A 12 -10.79 17.49 -25.68
CA SER A 12 -9.70 18.45 -25.86
C SER A 12 -9.26 19.06 -24.52
N PRO A 13 -8.00 19.49 -24.36
CA PRO A 13 -7.54 20.18 -23.16
C PRO A 13 -8.37 21.44 -22.81
N SER A 14 -8.89 22.13 -23.83
CA SER A 14 -9.76 23.30 -23.63
C SER A 14 -11.15 22.89 -23.10
N ALA A 15 -11.73 21.81 -23.61
CA ALA A 15 -12.99 21.27 -23.11
C ALA A 15 -12.88 20.78 -21.67
N LEU A 16 -11.78 20.09 -21.33
CA LEU A 16 -11.50 19.65 -19.96
C LEU A 16 -11.36 20.85 -18.99
N ARG A 17 -10.67 21.91 -19.42
CA ARG A 17 -10.56 23.14 -18.60
C ARG A 17 -11.91 23.82 -18.40
N LYS A 18 -12.74 23.91 -19.43
CA LYS A 18 -14.11 24.45 -19.32
C LYS A 18 -14.99 23.62 -18.39
N ALA A 19 -14.81 22.31 -18.39
CA ALA A 19 -15.49 21.38 -17.47
C ALA A 19 -14.93 21.40 -16.04
N GLY A 20 -13.94 22.25 -15.73
CA GLY A 20 -13.35 22.35 -14.38
C GLY A 20 -12.30 21.29 -14.07
N VAL A 21 -11.91 20.45 -15.03
CA VAL A 21 -10.88 19.43 -14.80
C VAL A 21 -9.51 20.07 -14.63
N LEU A 22 -8.88 19.80 -13.49
CA LEU A 22 -7.54 20.26 -13.19
C LEU A 22 -6.50 19.27 -13.72
N GLY A 23 -5.60 19.76 -14.58
CA GLY A 23 -4.41 19.00 -14.95
C GLY A 23 -3.48 18.80 -13.73
N MET A 24 -2.69 17.71 -13.75
CA MET A 24 -1.82 17.34 -12.64
C MET A 24 -0.90 18.47 -12.16
N ASN A 25 -0.24 19.17 -13.08
CA ASN A 25 0.66 20.28 -12.73
C ASN A 25 -0.07 21.41 -12.04
N ARG A 26 -1.26 21.80 -12.52
CA ARG A 26 -2.06 22.86 -11.92
C ARG A 26 -2.55 22.45 -10.54
N ARG A 27 -3.02 21.21 -10.37
CA ARG A 27 -3.40 20.65 -9.07
C ARG A 27 -2.23 20.72 -8.09
N ASN A 28 -1.07 20.23 -8.51
CA ASN A 28 0.12 20.15 -7.63
C ASN A 28 0.64 21.52 -7.25
N PHE A 29 0.74 22.45 -8.22
CA PHE A 29 1.29 23.79 -7.98
C PHE A 29 0.29 24.74 -7.31
N SER A 30 -0.96 24.77 -7.78
CA SER A 30 -1.93 25.79 -7.33
C SER A 30 -2.68 25.38 -6.06
N ILE A 31 -2.80 24.08 -5.77
CA ILE A 31 -3.58 23.58 -4.63
C ILE A 31 -2.66 22.86 -3.65
N ILE A 32 -2.07 21.74 -4.05
CA ILE A 32 -1.33 20.88 -3.10
C ILE A 32 -0.17 21.64 -2.47
N SER A 33 0.67 22.32 -3.25
CA SER A 33 1.83 23.03 -2.71
C SER A 33 1.47 24.20 -1.79
N LYS A 34 0.29 24.78 -1.98
CA LYS A 34 -0.17 25.91 -1.16
C LYS A 34 -0.92 25.49 0.10
N CYS A 35 -1.72 24.41 -0.02
CA CYS A 35 -2.58 23.96 1.06
C CYS A 35 -1.92 22.92 1.98
N ASN A 36 -0.87 22.24 1.50
CA ASN A 36 -0.19 21.20 2.26
C ASN A 36 1.29 21.55 2.48
N ASN A 37 1.66 21.75 3.73
CA ASN A 37 3.05 21.98 4.09
C ASN A 37 3.84 20.66 3.92
N ARG A 38 4.91 20.69 3.11
CA ARG A 38 5.76 19.53 2.83
C ARG A 38 6.38 18.90 4.08
N ARG A 39 6.57 19.67 5.14
CA ARG A 39 7.07 19.15 6.43
C ARG A 39 6.11 18.14 7.08
N LEU A 40 4.84 18.17 6.71
CA LEU A 40 3.81 17.26 7.22
C LEU A 40 3.63 16.00 6.38
N TYR A 41 4.25 15.92 5.20
CA TYR A 41 4.13 14.77 4.31
C TYR A 41 4.55 13.45 4.96
N PRO A 42 5.67 13.37 5.72
CA PRO A 42 6.06 12.14 6.38
C PRO A 42 5.00 11.58 7.34
N LEU A 43 4.16 12.46 7.91
CA LEU A 43 3.09 12.05 8.84
C LEU A 43 1.97 11.22 8.16
N VAL A 44 1.85 11.31 6.83
CA VAL A 44 0.81 10.61 6.05
C VAL A 44 1.40 9.70 4.96
N ASP A 45 2.64 9.93 4.56
CA ASP A 45 3.34 9.13 3.54
C ASP A 45 4.03 7.91 4.16
N ASP A 46 4.60 8.09 5.34
CA ASP A 46 5.21 7.02 6.12
C ASP A 46 4.17 6.34 7.02
N LYS A 47 3.78 5.11 6.67
CA LYS A 47 2.76 4.34 7.40
C LYS A 47 3.17 4.00 8.84
N VAL A 48 4.47 3.91 9.13
CA VAL A 48 4.94 3.70 10.52
C VAL A 48 4.66 4.94 11.35
N GLN A 49 5.06 6.12 10.87
CA GLN A 49 4.82 7.39 11.56
C GLN A 49 3.32 7.69 11.70
N THR A 50 2.54 7.47 10.62
CA THR A 50 1.08 7.64 10.66
C THR A 50 0.46 6.77 11.74
N LYS A 51 0.88 5.51 11.85
CA LYS A 51 0.38 4.56 12.85
C LYS A 51 0.71 5.00 14.27
N VAL A 52 1.95 5.39 14.52
CA VAL A 52 2.37 5.91 15.84
C VAL A 52 1.54 7.15 16.23
N LEU A 53 1.31 8.05 15.27
CA LEU A 53 0.49 9.24 15.51
C LEU A 53 -0.97 8.89 15.79
N ALA A 54 -1.56 7.99 15.00
CA ALA A 54 -2.93 7.52 15.19
C ALA A 54 -3.14 6.90 16.58
N GLN A 55 -2.22 6.05 17.02
CA GLN A 55 -2.26 5.44 18.35
C GLN A 55 -2.21 6.48 19.48
N LYS A 56 -1.37 7.52 19.34
CA LYS A 56 -1.27 8.60 20.34
C LYS A 56 -2.59 9.36 20.56
N VAL A 57 -3.43 9.43 19.52
CA VAL A 57 -4.72 10.14 19.57
C VAL A 57 -5.92 9.19 19.67
N GLY A 58 -5.67 7.90 19.98
CA GLY A 58 -6.71 6.89 20.20
C GLY A 58 -7.42 6.41 18.94
N ILE A 59 -6.86 6.64 17.74
CA ILE A 59 -7.40 6.10 16.50
C ILE A 59 -6.97 4.65 16.34
N THR A 60 -7.93 3.75 16.20
CA THR A 60 -7.68 2.33 15.99
C THR A 60 -7.05 2.08 14.63
N THR A 61 -5.94 1.34 14.62
CA THR A 61 -5.26 0.86 13.42
C THR A 61 -4.99 -0.63 13.55
N PRO A 62 -4.77 -1.37 12.46
CA PRO A 62 -4.35 -2.76 12.54
C PRO A 62 -3.12 -2.91 13.43
N ASN A 63 -3.02 -3.97 14.24
CA ASN A 63 -1.87 -4.17 15.10
C ASN A 63 -0.59 -4.32 14.29
N LEU A 64 0.44 -3.57 14.69
CA LEU A 64 1.78 -3.71 14.11
C LEU A 64 2.47 -4.88 14.80
N ILE A 65 2.75 -5.94 14.04
CA ILE A 65 3.44 -7.15 14.50
C ILE A 65 4.94 -6.88 14.55
N GLY A 66 5.47 -6.22 13.50
CA GLY A 66 6.88 -5.88 13.42
C GLY A 66 7.22 -4.98 12.25
N VAL A 67 8.45 -4.47 12.26
CA VAL A 67 9.03 -3.68 11.18
C VAL A 67 10.36 -4.30 10.80
N VAL A 68 10.59 -4.48 9.51
CA VAL A 68 11.87 -4.89 8.96
C VAL A 68 12.50 -3.68 8.29
N GLU A 69 13.59 -3.18 8.87
CA GLU A 69 14.29 -1.98 8.40
C GLU A 69 15.53 -2.32 7.57
N VAL A 70 16.14 -3.45 7.88
CA VAL A 70 17.37 -3.90 7.21
C VAL A 70 17.31 -5.37 6.84
N GLN A 71 18.05 -5.74 5.80
CA GLN A 71 18.06 -7.08 5.22
C GLN A 71 18.30 -8.20 6.23
N ASN A 72 19.20 -7.98 7.20
CA ASN A 72 19.51 -9.00 8.20
C ASN A 72 18.34 -9.36 9.13
N GLN A 73 17.35 -8.49 9.26
CA GLN A 73 16.16 -8.74 10.09
C GLN A 73 15.15 -9.66 9.42
N VAL A 74 15.21 -9.84 8.08
CA VAL A 74 14.26 -10.69 7.35
C VAL A 74 14.29 -12.15 7.85
N LYS A 75 15.44 -12.62 8.28
CA LYS A 75 15.60 -13.97 8.88
C LYS A 75 14.76 -14.18 10.14
N ASN A 76 14.37 -13.09 10.83
CA ASN A 76 13.58 -13.15 12.05
C ASN A 76 12.07 -13.12 11.78
N LEU A 77 11.63 -13.14 10.48
CA LEU A 77 10.23 -13.06 10.10
C LEU A 77 9.36 -14.08 10.84
N LEU A 78 9.75 -15.36 10.87
CA LEU A 78 8.98 -16.42 11.51
C LEU A 78 8.81 -16.19 13.01
N GLU A 79 9.84 -15.66 13.67
CA GLU A 79 9.75 -15.33 15.11
C GLU A 79 8.85 -14.10 15.33
N MET A 80 8.92 -13.09 14.46
CA MET A 80 8.05 -11.92 14.53
C MET A 80 6.57 -12.29 14.41
N VAL A 81 6.23 -13.19 13.49
CA VAL A 81 4.83 -13.59 13.23
C VAL A 81 4.35 -14.73 14.11
N LYS A 82 5.18 -15.22 15.02
CA LYS A 82 4.84 -16.32 15.92
C LYS A 82 3.60 -15.98 16.75
N GLY A 83 2.62 -16.86 16.72
CA GLY A 83 1.32 -16.67 17.39
C GLY A 83 0.24 -16.01 16.53
N TYR A 84 0.58 -15.50 15.36
CA TYR A 84 -0.39 -15.03 14.37
C TYR A 84 -0.62 -16.11 13.32
N LYS A 85 -1.88 -16.37 12.96
CA LYS A 85 -2.23 -17.34 11.91
C LYS A 85 -2.04 -16.74 10.52
N GLU A 86 -2.27 -15.47 10.38
CA GLU A 86 -2.25 -14.69 9.15
C GLU A 86 -1.68 -13.30 9.40
N PHE A 87 -1.11 -12.70 8.40
CA PHE A 87 -0.51 -11.38 8.47
C PHE A 87 -0.37 -10.73 7.10
N VAL A 88 -0.07 -9.44 7.09
CA VAL A 88 0.20 -8.67 5.87
C VAL A 88 1.60 -8.09 5.94
N VAL A 89 2.35 -8.22 4.85
CA VAL A 89 3.60 -7.50 4.62
C VAL A 89 3.33 -6.36 3.64
N LYS A 90 3.74 -5.15 3.96
CA LYS A 90 3.55 -3.97 3.09
C LYS A 90 4.66 -2.95 3.23
N PRO A 91 4.98 -2.18 2.18
CA PRO A 91 5.95 -1.09 2.25
C PRO A 91 5.40 0.10 3.04
N ALA A 92 6.26 0.81 3.79
CA ALA A 92 5.87 2.01 4.52
C ALA A 92 5.50 3.15 3.57
N HIS A 93 6.26 3.36 2.50
CA HIS A 93 6.10 4.45 1.52
C HIS A 93 5.43 4.01 0.21
N GLY A 94 4.91 2.78 0.13
CA GLY A 94 4.20 2.27 -1.03
C GLY A 94 2.81 2.88 -1.20
N SER A 95 2.33 2.92 -2.44
CA SER A 95 0.99 3.42 -2.79
C SER A 95 0.25 2.47 -3.73
N GLY A 96 -1.09 2.57 -3.75
CA GLY A 96 -1.94 1.81 -4.67
C GLY A 96 -1.87 0.29 -4.51
N GLY A 97 -1.59 -0.21 -3.30
CA GLY A 97 -1.51 -1.65 -3.02
C GLY A 97 -0.24 -2.34 -3.55
N LYS A 98 0.67 -1.60 -4.21
CA LYS A 98 1.93 -2.19 -4.71
C LYS A 98 2.81 -2.66 -3.56
N GLY A 99 3.35 -3.87 -3.68
CA GLY A 99 4.19 -4.46 -2.66
C GLY A 99 3.45 -5.03 -1.45
N VAL A 100 2.12 -5.03 -1.44
CA VAL A 100 1.33 -5.68 -0.39
C VAL A 100 1.29 -7.18 -0.64
N LEU A 101 1.66 -7.96 0.38
CA LEU A 101 1.62 -9.41 0.38
C LEU A 101 0.77 -9.88 1.57
N VAL A 102 -0.36 -10.52 1.27
CA VAL A 102 -1.29 -11.06 2.26
C VAL A 102 -1.02 -12.55 2.45
N ILE A 103 -0.65 -12.95 3.66
CA ILE A 103 -0.43 -14.34 4.06
C ILE A 103 -1.62 -14.82 4.88
N LYS A 104 -2.25 -15.91 4.45
CA LYS A 104 -3.41 -16.54 5.08
C LYS A 104 -3.05 -17.68 6.02
N SER A 105 -1.99 -18.37 5.71
CA SER A 105 -1.43 -19.45 6.53
C SER A 105 0.05 -19.61 6.24
N TYR A 106 0.80 -20.16 7.16
CA TYR A 106 2.20 -20.42 6.94
C TYR A 106 2.71 -21.58 7.81
N THR A 107 3.79 -22.18 7.34
CA THR A 107 4.63 -23.14 8.06
C THR A 107 6.07 -22.59 8.14
N GLU A 108 7.00 -23.35 8.63
CA GLU A 108 8.42 -22.95 8.62
C GLU A 108 9.02 -22.77 7.22
N THR A 109 8.43 -23.38 6.21
CA THR A 109 8.99 -23.43 4.85
C THR A 109 8.08 -22.87 3.77
N ALA A 110 6.80 -22.69 4.04
CA ALA A 110 5.79 -22.31 3.04
C ALA A 110 4.80 -21.27 3.59
N PHE A 111 4.38 -20.37 2.71
CA PHE A 111 3.44 -19.30 2.99
C PHE A 111 2.32 -19.32 1.95
N GLU A 112 1.08 -19.47 2.38
CA GLU A 112 -0.08 -19.41 1.52
C GLU A 112 -0.62 -17.98 1.44
N THR A 113 -0.76 -17.46 0.25
CA THR A 113 -1.28 -16.11 0.01
C THR A 113 -2.81 -16.10 -0.06
N ALA A 114 -3.42 -14.92 0.02
CA ALA A 114 -4.87 -14.74 -0.15
C ALA A 114 -5.38 -15.21 -1.53
N SER A 115 -4.54 -15.26 -2.55
CA SER A 115 -4.87 -15.79 -3.88
C SER A 115 -4.72 -17.31 -3.98
N GLY A 116 -4.35 -18.01 -2.91
CA GLY A 116 -4.08 -19.46 -2.89
C GLY A 116 -2.71 -19.87 -3.45
N ARG A 117 -1.87 -18.90 -3.80
CA ARG A 117 -0.48 -19.21 -4.21
C ARG A 117 0.34 -19.59 -2.98
N VAL A 118 1.13 -20.64 -3.09
CA VAL A 118 2.10 -21.05 -2.07
C VAL A 118 3.47 -20.48 -2.42
N LEU A 119 4.06 -19.75 -1.50
CA LEU A 119 5.39 -19.15 -1.60
C LEU A 119 6.34 -19.87 -0.65
N THR A 120 7.59 -20.03 -1.08
CA THR A 120 8.69 -20.46 -0.23
C THR A 120 9.18 -19.32 0.66
N PHE A 121 9.93 -19.64 1.72
CA PHE A 121 10.60 -18.62 2.53
C PHE A 121 11.49 -17.69 1.68
N SER A 122 12.20 -18.26 0.70
CA SER A 122 13.07 -17.49 -0.20
C SER A 122 12.29 -16.46 -1.03
N GLU A 123 11.09 -16.80 -1.51
CA GLU A 123 10.25 -15.88 -2.26
C GLU A 123 9.71 -14.75 -1.38
N VAL A 124 9.29 -15.04 -0.14
CA VAL A 124 8.88 -14.03 0.83
C VAL A 124 10.07 -13.16 1.25
N TYR A 125 11.24 -13.76 1.50
CA TYR A 125 12.49 -13.06 1.75
C TYR A 125 12.81 -12.08 0.62
N GLN A 126 12.77 -12.56 -0.64
CA GLN A 126 12.99 -11.70 -1.81
C GLN A 126 11.97 -10.58 -1.92
N HIS A 127 10.70 -10.85 -1.61
CA HIS A 127 9.66 -9.82 -1.61
C HIS A 127 9.94 -8.71 -0.60
N ILE A 128 10.32 -9.05 0.63
CA ILE A 128 10.72 -8.08 1.66
C ILE A 128 11.98 -7.32 1.22
N SER A 129 12.95 -8.01 0.63
CA SER A 129 14.17 -7.38 0.08
C SER A 129 13.84 -6.33 -1.00
N ASN A 130 12.87 -6.63 -1.86
CA ASN A 130 12.37 -5.71 -2.87
C ASN A 130 11.70 -4.48 -2.25
N ILE A 131 11.00 -4.65 -1.12
CA ILE A 131 10.46 -3.51 -0.35
C ILE A 131 11.62 -2.65 0.15
N LEU A 132 12.59 -3.25 0.85
CA LEU A 132 13.73 -2.54 1.43
C LEU A 132 14.55 -1.79 0.37
N SER A 133 14.67 -2.32 -0.83
CA SER A 133 15.36 -1.66 -1.95
C SER A 133 14.58 -0.48 -2.54
N GLY A 134 13.34 -0.25 -2.11
CA GLY A 134 12.49 0.84 -2.62
C GLY A 134 11.76 0.53 -3.92
N LEU A 135 11.68 -0.73 -4.35
CA LEU A 135 11.02 -1.11 -5.61
C LEU A 135 9.55 -0.65 -5.67
N TYR A 136 8.89 -0.57 -4.53
CA TYR A 136 7.47 -0.18 -4.42
C TYR A 136 7.26 1.25 -3.90
N SER A 137 8.34 1.94 -3.53
CA SER A 137 8.28 3.28 -2.98
C SER A 137 8.12 4.35 -4.05
N LEU A 138 7.43 5.41 -3.71
CA LEU A 138 7.37 6.60 -4.56
C LEU A 138 8.77 7.23 -4.67
N GLY A 139 9.30 7.30 -5.89
CA GLY A 139 10.63 7.83 -6.16
C GLY A 139 11.79 6.85 -5.99
N GLY A 140 11.52 5.56 -5.72
CA GLY A 140 12.55 4.51 -5.68
C GLY A 140 13.53 4.66 -4.50
N GLN A 141 13.12 5.32 -3.42
CA GLN A 141 13.93 5.45 -2.22
C GLN A 141 13.83 4.20 -1.34
N TYR A 142 14.87 3.94 -0.56
CA TYR A 142 14.84 2.88 0.45
C TYR A 142 13.59 2.97 1.30
N ASP A 143 13.05 1.81 1.64
CA ASP A 143 11.81 1.69 2.39
C ASP A 143 11.97 0.68 3.53
N VAL A 144 10.97 0.56 4.36
CA VAL A 144 10.88 -0.44 5.39
C VAL A 144 9.64 -1.29 5.18
N ALA A 145 9.70 -2.57 5.55
CA ALA A 145 8.57 -3.46 5.46
C ALA A 145 7.83 -3.54 6.79
N LEU A 146 6.54 -3.18 6.77
CA LEU A 146 5.65 -3.37 7.91
C LEU A 146 5.03 -4.76 7.84
N ILE A 147 4.97 -5.43 8.98
CA ILE A 147 4.25 -6.67 9.19
C ILE A 147 3.09 -6.34 10.13
N GLU A 148 1.87 -6.55 9.67
CA GLU A 148 0.65 -6.18 10.40
C GLU A 148 -0.34 -7.33 10.45
N GLU A 149 -1.22 -7.26 11.43
CA GLU A 149 -2.39 -8.12 11.52
C GLU A 149 -3.30 -7.90 10.31
N LEU A 150 -3.83 -9.00 9.76
CA LEU A 150 -4.77 -8.92 8.65
C LEU A 150 -6.11 -8.36 9.11
N VAL A 151 -6.60 -7.35 8.40
CA VAL A 151 -7.94 -6.80 8.64
C VAL A 151 -9.00 -7.67 7.96
N HIS A 152 -9.96 -8.14 8.74
CA HIS A 152 -11.16 -8.80 8.25
C HIS A 152 -12.28 -7.78 8.11
N PHE A 153 -12.81 -7.64 6.93
CA PHE A 153 -13.98 -6.78 6.67
C PHE A 153 -15.28 -7.56 6.78
N SER A 154 -16.35 -6.85 7.07
CA SER A 154 -17.69 -7.44 7.15
C SER A 154 -18.10 -8.07 5.81
N PRO A 155 -18.69 -9.28 5.82
CA PRO A 155 -19.19 -9.94 4.60
C PRO A 155 -20.19 -9.10 3.79
N ILE A 156 -20.86 -8.14 4.41
CA ILE A 156 -21.79 -7.21 3.74
C ILE A 156 -21.15 -6.45 2.56
N PHE A 157 -19.84 -6.29 2.57
CA PHE A 157 -19.10 -5.60 1.51
C PHE A 157 -18.60 -6.53 0.40
N SER A 158 -18.75 -7.86 0.55
CA SER A 158 -18.23 -8.83 -0.42
C SER A 158 -18.92 -8.76 -1.80
N GLU A 159 -20.14 -8.22 -1.85
CA GLU A 159 -20.86 -7.97 -3.11
C GLU A 159 -20.31 -6.75 -3.88
N TYR A 160 -19.62 -5.84 -3.19
CA TYR A 160 -19.15 -4.58 -3.74
C TYR A 160 -17.63 -4.51 -3.93
N SER A 161 -16.88 -5.40 -3.29
CA SER A 161 -15.43 -5.39 -3.32
C SER A 161 -14.88 -6.77 -3.69
N TYR A 162 -14.13 -6.82 -4.79
CA TYR A 162 -13.44 -8.03 -5.22
C TYR A 162 -12.01 -8.05 -4.64
N GLN A 163 -11.71 -9.05 -3.81
CA GLN A 163 -10.37 -9.33 -3.26
C GLN A 163 -9.65 -8.12 -2.60
N GLY A 164 -10.35 -7.31 -1.85
CA GLY A 164 -9.72 -6.20 -1.13
C GLY A 164 -10.55 -5.72 0.05
N VAL A 165 -9.92 -4.98 0.96
CA VAL A 165 -10.64 -4.28 2.02
C VAL A 165 -11.37 -3.10 1.38
N PRO A 166 -12.70 -3.02 1.49
CA PRO A 166 -13.45 -1.89 0.96
C PRO A 166 -13.03 -0.60 1.68
N ASP A 167 -12.90 0.47 0.90
CA ASP A 167 -12.39 1.76 1.32
C ASP A 167 -13.52 2.79 1.26
N VAL A 168 -13.91 3.36 2.39
CA VAL A 168 -14.88 4.46 2.44
C VAL A 168 -14.12 5.78 2.54
N ARG A 169 -14.26 6.61 1.51
CA ARG A 169 -13.65 7.94 1.45
C ARG A 169 -14.69 9.02 1.70
N VAL A 170 -14.41 9.87 2.64
CA VAL A 170 -15.28 11.01 3.05
C VAL A 170 -14.68 12.31 2.58
#